data_f0f27d3473825aec630d9d7b2593944c
#
_entry.id   f0f27d3473825aec630d9d7b2593944c
#
_cell.length_a   1.000
_cell.length_b   1.000
_cell.length_c   1.000
_cell.angle_alpha   90.00
_cell.angle_beta   90.00
_cell.angle_gamma   90.00
#
_symmetry.space_group_name_H-M   'P 1'
#
loop_
_entity.id
_entity.type
_entity.pdbx_description
1 polymer ?
#
loop_
_entity_poly.entity_id
_entity_poly.type
_entity_poly.pdbx_seq_one_letter_code
_entity_poly.pdbx_strand_id
1 'polypeptide(L)'
;MFITCKLMNKPKNFSDFFALSMTKFFRLIADTFFAKRYGHRAVVLETIAGVPGMVAGMLIHLRSLRSMQTGYGEQIREMLAEAENERMHLMFFIEIAKPNAFERLLVIAAQGVFMTFYLFMYIFFPKTSHRMIGYFEDEAVKSYTEYLELVENGTVMNIRAPNIAIDYYDLSKKARLSDLIRSVRADEMHHSEVNHSYADDLCX
;
A
#
# COMPACT_ATOMS: atom_id res chain seq x y z
N MET A 1 -24.76 6.66 -4.08
CA MET A 1 -24.17 6.13 -5.32
C MET A 1 -23.22 5.02 -4.91
N PHE A 2 -23.64 3.76 -5.11
CA PHE A 2 -22.82 2.60 -4.76
C PHE A 2 -21.61 2.56 -5.68
N ILE A 3 -20.43 2.86 -5.15
CA ILE A 3 -19.19 2.60 -5.87
C ILE A 3 -19.08 1.07 -5.91
N THR A 4 -19.38 0.48 -7.04
CA THR A 4 -19.16 -0.94 -7.26
C THR A 4 -17.67 -1.20 -6.99
N CYS A 5 -17.39 -1.91 -5.91
CA CYS A 5 -16.04 -2.36 -5.64
C CYS A 5 -15.58 -3.16 -6.88
N LYS A 6 -14.62 -2.60 -7.61
CA LYS A 6 -14.06 -3.27 -8.79
C LYS A 6 -13.58 -4.63 -8.31
N LEU A 7 -14.13 -5.69 -8.85
CA LEU A 7 -13.77 -7.05 -8.49
C LEU A 7 -12.25 -7.23 -8.62
N MET A 8 -11.61 -7.78 -7.59
CA MET A 8 -10.19 -8.14 -7.61
C MET A 8 -9.82 -8.78 -8.95
N ASN A 9 -8.72 -8.36 -9.53
CA ASN A 9 -8.20 -8.97 -10.75
C ASN A 9 -8.03 -10.48 -10.52
N LYS A 10 -8.79 -11.29 -11.24
CA LYS A 10 -8.73 -12.75 -11.10
C LYS A 10 -7.38 -13.25 -11.60
N PRO A 11 -6.74 -14.19 -10.87
CA PRO A 11 -5.47 -14.76 -11.33
C PRO A 11 -5.67 -15.49 -12.68
N LYS A 12 -4.85 -15.15 -13.65
CA LYS A 12 -4.91 -15.68 -15.03
C LYS A 12 -3.91 -16.83 -15.26
N ASN A 13 -2.90 -16.93 -14.39
CA ASN A 13 -1.81 -17.89 -14.57
C ASN A 13 -1.21 -18.26 -13.19
N PHE A 14 -0.21 -19.14 -13.19
CA PHE A 14 0.44 -19.62 -11.96
C PHE A 14 1.11 -18.47 -11.17
N SER A 15 1.75 -17.54 -11.86
CA SER A 15 2.38 -16.36 -11.24
C SER A 15 1.36 -15.55 -10.46
N ASP A 16 0.21 -15.25 -11.08
CA ASP A 16 -0.88 -14.50 -10.45
C ASP A 16 -1.44 -15.26 -9.25
N PHE A 17 -1.62 -16.58 -9.38
CA PHE A 17 -2.12 -17.43 -8.28
C PHE A 17 -1.16 -17.42 -7.10
N PHE A 18 0.15 -17.51 -7.36
CA PHE A 18 1.19 -17.42 -6.32
C PHE A 18 1.14 -16.05 -5.63
N ALA A 19 1.09 -14.97 -6.43
CA ALA A 19 1.01 -13.59 -5.90
C ALA A 19 -0.20 -13.42 -4.99
N LEU A 20 -1.38 -13.88 -5.42
CA LEU A 20 -2.62 -13.81 -4.62
C LEU A 20 -2.51 -14.64 -3.33
N SER A 21 -1.91 -15.84 -3.42
CA SER A 21 -1.74 -16.73 -2.25
C SER A 21 -0.84 -16.08 -1.19
N MET A 22 0.26 -15.44 -1.63
CA MET A 22 1.16 -14.72 -0.75
C MET A 22 0.44 -13.53 -0.10
N THR A 23 -0.34 -12.78 -0.87
CA THR A 23 -1.14 -11.67 -0.36
C THR A 23 -2.09 -12.16 0.75
N LYS A 24 -2.83 -13.23 0.50
CA LYS A 24 -3.76 -13.80 1.49
C LYS A 24 -3.04 -14.29 2.75
N PHE A 25 -1.86 -14.86 2.59
CA PHE A 25 -1.04 -15.30 3.71
C PHE A 25 -0.63 -14.10 4.59
N PHE A 26 -0.12 -13.03 3.98
CA PHE A 26 0.25 -11.82 4.73
C PHE A 26 -0.99 -11.15 5.35
N ARG A 27 -2.11 -11.15 4.64
CA ARG A 27 -3.39 -10.64 5.18
C ARG A 27 -3.79 -11.42 6.44
N LEU A 28 -3.71 -12.75 6.40
CA LEU A 28 -4.04 -13.60 7.55
C LEU A 28 -3.17 -13.28 8.76
N ILE A 29 -1.87 -13.06 8.54
CA ILE A 29 -0.94 -12.63 9.60
C ILE A 29 -1.42 -11.29 10.19
N ALA A 30 -1.68 -10.30 9.34
CA ALA A 30 -2.11 -8.97 9.79
C ALA A 30 -3.44 -9.05 10.56
N ASP A 31 -4.41 -9.83 10.08
CA ASP A 31 -5.71 -10.01 10.73
C ASP A 31 -5.55 -10.69 12.11
N THR A 32 -4.63 -11.64 12.21
CA THR A 32 -4.35 -12.36 13.47
C THR A 32 -3.75 -11.42 14.53
N PHE A 33 -2.79 -10.56 14.11
CA PHE A 33 -2.09 -9.68 15.06
C PHE A 33 -2.89 -8.44 15.42
N PHE A 34 -3.63 -7.86 14.48
CA PHE A 34 -4.24 -6.53 14.67
C PHE A 34 -5.76 -6.56 14.78
N ALA A 35 -6.42 -7.64 14.34
CA ALA A 35 -7.88 -7.78 14.40
C ALA A 35 -8.56 -6.48 13.88
N LYS A 36 -9.40 -5.85 14.71
CA LYS A 36 -10.14 -4.63 14.36
C LYS A 36 -9.44 -3.33 14.80
N ARG A 37 -8.15 -3.39 15.13
CA ARG A 37 -7.36 -2.21 15.51
C ARG A 37 -6.81 -1.52 14.25
N TYR A 38 -7.71 -0.98 13.43
CA TYR A 38 -7.37 -0.49 12.09
C TYR A 38 -6.26 0.57 12.08
N GLY A 39 -6.24 1.51 13.02
CA GLY A 39 -5.20 2.54 13.09
C GLY A 39 -3.81 1.95 13.35
N HIS A 40 -3.68 1.03 14.30
CA HIS A 40 -2.40 0.36 14.59
C HIS A 40 -1.99 -0.59 13.46
N ARG A 41 -2.96 -1.29 12.87
CA ARG A 41 -2.74 -2.12 11.69
C ARG A 41 -2.19 -1.29 10.54
N ALA A 42 -2.78 -0.12 10.28
CA ALA A 42 -2.31 0.80 9.24
C ALA A 42 -0.85 1.19 9.48
N VAL A 43 -0.46 1.56 10.71
CA VAL A 43 0.93 1.94 11.03
C VAL A 43 1.93 0.85 10.58
N VAL A 44 1.63 -0.42 10.82
CA VAL A 44 2.56 -1.51 10.44
C VAL A 44 2.51 -1.77 8.93
N LEU A 45 1.30 -1.80 8.35
CA LEU A 45 1.14 -2.13 6.93
C LEU A 45 1.69 -1.04 6.00
N GLU A 46 1.48 0.23 6.34
CA GLU A 46 2.01 1.36 5.55
C GLU A 46 3.55 1.39 5.56
N THR A 47 4.17 0.95 6.69
CA THR A 47 5.63 0.83 6.76
C THR A 47 6.16 -0.20 5.75
N ILE A 48 5.41 -1.28 5.55
CA ILE A 48 5.74 -2.33 4.58
C ILE A 48 5.39 -1.84 3.16
N ALA A 49 4.25 -1.16 3.00
CA ALA A 49 3.74 -0.69 1.70
C ALA A 49 4.70 0.31 1.03
N GLY A 50 5.44 1.10 1.79
CA GLY A 50 6.45 2.02 1.22
C GLY A 50 7.68 1.32 0.62
N VAL A 51 7.86 0.00 0.86
CA VAL A 51 9.06 -0.72 0.39
C VAL A 51 9.01 -1.06 -1.10
N PRO A 52 7.91 -1.59 -1.67
CA PRO A 52 7.88 -2.02 -3.07
C PRO A 52 8.23 -0.93 -4.07
N GLY A 53 7.65 0.25 -3.92
CA GLY A 53 7.93 1.39 -4.80
C GLY A 53 9.41 1.79 -4.76
N MET A 54 10.01 1.82 -3.56
CA MET A 54 11.45 2.12 -3.41
C MET A 54 12.32 1.06 -4.09
N VAL A 55 12.04 -0.22 -3.88
CA VAL A 55 12.82 -1.32 -4.47
C VAL A 55 12.68 -1.31 -6.00
N ALA A 56 11.46 -1.21 -6.51
CA ALA A 56 11.19 -1.18 -7.95
C ALA A 56 11.86 0.06 -8.57
N GLY A 57 11.62 1.25 -8.00
CA GLY A 57 12.20 2.51 -8.49
C GLY A 57 13.73 2.45 -8.53
N MET A 58 14.35 1.95 -7.45
CA MET A 58 15.81 1.79 -7.38
C MET A 58 16.33 0.85 -8.47
N LEU A 59 15.74 -0.33 -8.61
CA LEU A 59 16.24 -1.35 -9.56
C LEU A 59 16.03 -0.90 -11.01
N ILE A 60 14.90 -0.27 -11.32
CA ILE A 60 14.61 0.29 -12.65
C ILE A 60 15.61 1.44 -12.96
N HIS A 61 15.85 2.30 -11.97
CA HIS A 61 16.81 3.41 -12.09
C HIS A 61 18.21 2.88 -12.42
N LEU A 62 18.70 1.88 -11.64
CA LEU A 62 20.01 1.27 -11.87
C LEU A 62 20.06 0.58 -13.26
N ARG A 63 18.97 -0.05 -13.69
CA ARG A 63 18.86 -0.64 -15.03
C ARG A 63 18.99 0.43 -16.12
N SER A 64 18.29 1.56 -15.96
CA SER A 64 18.38 2.69 -16.90
C SER A 64 19.81 3.19 -17.06
N LEU A 65 20.53 3.36 -15.93
CA LEU A 65 21.93 3.80 -15.93
C LEU A 65 22.84 2.82 -16.66
N ARG A 66 22.69 1.51 -16.37
CA ARG A 66 23.54 0.46 -16.98
C ARG A 66 23.27 0.31 -18.48
N SER A 67 22.02 0.41 -18.89
CA SER A 67 21.65 0.24 -20.30
C SER A 67 21.88 1.51 -21.14
N MET A 68 22.08 2.66 -20.49
CA MET A 68 22.23 3.97 -21.14
C MET A 68 21.06 4.25 -22.10
N GLN A 69 19.85 3.86 -21.71
CA GLN A 69 18.65 4.01 -22.52
C GLN A 69 17.64 4.95 -21.84
N THR A 70 16.92 5.70 -22.67
CA THR A 70 15.79 6.52 -22.23
C THR A 70 14.52 5.66 -22.12
N GLY A 71 13.44 6.23 -21.59
CA GLY A 71 12.15 5.56 -21.56
C GLY A 71 11.75 4.99 -20.19
N TYR A 72 12.67 4.94 -19.26
CA TYR A 72 12.39 4.41 -17.90
C TYR A 72 11.85 5.47 -16.93
N GLY A 73 11.95 6.74 -17.29
CA GLY A 73 11.71 7.86 -16.35
C GLY A 73 10.30 7.89 -15.77
N GLU A 74 9.29 7.58 -16.56
CA GLU A 74 7.90 7.55 -16.09
C GLU A 74 7.71 6.51 -15.00
N GLN A 75 8.12 5.28 -15.26
CA GLN A 75 7.99 4.18 -14.29
C GLN A 75 8.77 4.45 -13.00
N ILE A 76 10.00 5.01 -13.13
CA ILE A 76 10.81 5.38 -11.95
C ILE A 76 10.05 6.40 -11.10
N ARG A 77 9.52 7.46 -11.71
CA ARG A 77 8.79 8.51 -10.98
C ARG A 77 7.53 7.95 -10.32
N GLU A 78 6.80 7.11 -11.03
CA GLU A 78 5.57 6.49 -10.51
C GLU A 78 5.86 5.64 -9.27
N MET A 79 6.87 4.77 -9.34
CA MET A 79 7.25 3.90 -8.22
C MET A 79 7.73 4.71 -7.00
N LEU A 80 8.52 5.76 -7.23
CA LEU A 80 9.00 6.60 -6.14
C LEU A 80 7.88 7.47 -5.55
N ALA A 81 6.94 7.92 -6.37
CA ALA A 81 5.76 8.66 -5.90
C ALA A 81 4.86 7.77 -5.04
N GLU A 82 4.62 6.51 -5.47
CA GLU A 82 3.89 5.52 -4.69
C GLU A 82 4.56 5.32 -3.31
N ALA A 83 5.88 5.09 -3.29
CA ALA A 83 6.62 4.90 -2.04
C ALA A 83 6.52 6.12 -1.10
N GLU A 84 6.58 7.34 -1.63
CA GLU A 84 6.45 8.57 -0.84
C GLU A 84 5.02 8.75 -0.33
N ASN A 85 4.03 8.41 -1.14
CA ASN A 85 2.62 8.48 -0.74
C ASN A 85 2.35 7.50 0.42
N GLU A 86 2.87 6.26 0.35
CA GLU A 86 2.76 5.28 1.44
C GLU A 86 3.41 5.79 2.74
N ARG A 87 4.56 6.46 2.61
CA ARG A 87 5.21 7.10 3.76
C ARG A 87 4.30 8.18 4.37
N MET A 88 3.58 8.92 3.55
CA MET A 88 2.65 9.95 4.07
C MET A 88 1.45 9.29 4.76
N HIS A 89 0.89 8.20 4.21
CA HIS A 89 -0.16 7.43 4.90
C HIS A 89 0.32 7.01 6.29
N LEU A 90 1.54 6.47 6.38
CA LEU A 90 2.15 6.11 7.67
C LEU A 90 2.17 7.30 8.64
N MET A 91 2.58 8.50 8.17
CA MET A 91 2.65 9.69 9.04
C MET A 91 1.26 10.06 9.57
N PHE A 92 0.21 9.96 8.74
CA PHE A 92 -1.17 10.24 9.16
C PHE A 92 -1.58 9.28 10.29
N PHE A 93 -1.33 8.00 10.12
CA PHE A 93 -1.76 6.98 11.09
C PHE A 93 -0.90 6.95 12.36
N ILE A 94 0.36 7.37 12.30
CA ILE A 94 1.18 7.58 13.50
C ILE A 94 0.53 8.65 14.41
N GLU A 95 0.05 9.75 13.85
CA GLU A 95 -0.62 10.79 14.63
C GLU A 95 -1.92 10.30 15.28
N ILE A 96 -2.64 9.41 14.60
CA ILE A 96 -3.93 8.86 15.06
C ILE A 96 -3.72 7.77 16.10
N ALA A 97 -2.87 6.78 15.79
CA ALA A 97 -2.72 5.55 16.60
C ALA A 97 -1.71 5.69 17.74
N LYS A 98 -0.72 6.56 17.59
CA LYS A 98 0.35 6.79 18.58
C LYS A 98 1.02 5.46 18.97
N PRO A 99 1.74 4.79 18.05
CA PRO A 99 2.28 3.46 18.29
C PRO A 99 3.27 3.43 19.44
N ASN A 100 3.24 2.35 20.21
CA ASN A 100 4.14 2.14 21.35
C ASN A 100 5.50 1.58 20.90
N ALA A 101 6.43 1.44 21.85
CA ALA A 101 7.80 0.97 21.57
C ALA A 101 7.84 -0.44 20.96
N PHE A 102 6.95 -1.33 21.40
CA PHE A 102 6.88 -2.70 20.87
C PHE A 102 6.42 -2.67 19.40
N GLU A 103 5.41 -1.88 19.08
CA GLU A 103 4.94 -1.72 17.70
C GLU A 103 6.04 -1.13 16.80
N ARG A 104 6.85 -0.20 17.31
CA ARG A 104 8.00 0.35 16.59
C ARG A 104 9.07 -0.70 16.31
N LEU A 105 9.35 -1.57 17.28
CA LEU A 105 10.28 -2.68 17.09
C LEU A 105 9.75 -3.67 16.05
N LEU A 106 8.44 -3.98 16.11
CA LEU A 106 7.78 -4.86 15.13
C LEU A 106 7.87 -4.28 13.71
N VAL A 107 7.71 -2.96 13.57
CA VAL A 107 7.86 -2.25 12.29
C VAL A 107 9.27 -2.46 11.73
N ILE A 108 10.32 -2.26 12.54
CA ILE A 108 11.72 -2.43 12.10
C ILE A 108 11.95 -3.86 11.60
N ALA A 109 11.49 -4.85 12.37
CA ALA A 109 11.66 -6.26 12.02
C ALA A 109 10.90 -6.62 10.74
N ALA A 110 9.61 -6.22 10.66
CA ALA A 110 8.76 -6.50 9.52
C ALA A 110 9.31 -5.84 8.24
N GLN A 111 9.77 -4.60 8.34
CA GLN A 111 10.35 -3.87 7.22
C GLN A 111 11.62 -4.56 6.70
N GLY A 112 12.53 -4.96 7.59
CA GLY A 112 13.76 -5.65 7.21
C GLY A 112 13.50 -6.98 6.49
N VAL A 113 12.60 -7.79 7.05
CA VAL A 113 12.21 -9.08 6.45
C VAL A 113 11.53 -8.86 5.10
N PHE A 114 10.55 -7.96 5.05
CA PHE A 114 9.80 -7.71 3.82
C PHE A 114 10.68 -7.10 2.72
N MET A 115 11.54 -6.15 3.08
CA MET A 115 12.47 -5.53 2.12
C MET A 115 13.39 -6.59 1.49
N THR A 116 13.95 -7.48 2.31
CA THR A 116 14.82 -8.55 1.82
C THR A 116 14.04 -9.50 0.88
N PHE A 117 12.87 -9.94 1.33
CA PHE A 117 11.99 -10.81 0.53
C PHE A 117 11.62 -10.13 -0.80
N TYR A 118 11.14 -8.88 -0.74
CA TYR A 118 10.66 -8.18 -1.95
C TYR A 118 11.81 -7.87 -2.92
N LEU A 119 12.99 -7.54 -2.41
CA LEU A 119 14.17 -7.30 -3.25
C LEU A 119 14.48 -8.55 -4.10
N PHE A 120 14.55 -9.72 -3.47
CA PHE A 120 14.80 -10.98 -4.19
C PHE A 120 13.65 -11.28 -5.17
N MET A 121 12.41 -11.13 -4.73
CA MET A 121 11.25 -11.33 -5.59
C MET A 121 11.32 -10.43 -6.84
N TYR A 122 11.64 -9.15 -6.66
CA TYR A 122 11.68 -8.20 -7.77
C TYR A 122 12.81 -8.49 -8.75
N ILE A 123 13.98 -8.89 -8.25
CA ILE A 123 15.13 -9.23 -9.11
C ILE A 123 14.80 -10.42 -10.04
N PHE A 124 14.17 -11.46 -9.50
CA PHE A 124 13.96 -12.70 -10.24
C PHE A 124 12.58 -12.81 -10.88
N PHE A 125 11.56 -12.16 -10.31
CA PHE A 125 10.16 -12.30 -10.71
C PHE A 125 9.43 -10.95 -10.68
N PRO A 126 9.87 -9.95 -11.47
CA PRO A 126 9.29 -8.59 -11.39
C PRO A 126 7.78 -8.56 -11.70
N LYS A 127 7.32 -9.37 -12.66
CA LYS A 127 5.89 -9.51 -12.98
C LYS A 127 5.08 -9.97 -11.76
N THR A 128 5.55 -11.05 -11.11
CA THR A 128 4.90 -11.61 -9.91
C THR A 128 4.90 -10.58 -8.78
N SER A 129 6.00 -9.82 -8.66
CA SER A 129 6.15 -8.79 -7.61
C SER A 129 5.12 -7.67 -7.80
N HIS A 130 5.01 -7.11 -9.00
CA HIS A 130 3.97 -6.10 -9.28
C HIS A 130 2.57 -6.67 -9.08
N ARG A 131 2.31 -7.89 -9.55
CA ARG A 131 1.01 -8.54 -9.35
C ARG A 131 0.68 -8.71 -7.86
N MET A 132 1.67 -9.10 -7.06
CA MET A 132 1.50 -9.25 -5.61
C MET A 132 1.16 -7.92 -4.94
N ILE A 133 1.85 -6.84 -5.31
CA ILE A 133 1.53 -5.51 -4.76
C ILE A 133 0.14 -5.07 -5.22
N GLY A 134 -0.22 -5.25 -6.49
CA GLY A 134 -1.58 -4.97 -6.95
C GLY A 134 -2.64 -5.65 -6.06
N TYR A 135 -2.42 -6.92 -5.70
CA TYR A 135 -3.32 -7.62 -4.78
C TYR A 135 -3.25 -7.09 -3.35
N PHE A 136 -2.07 -6.65 -2.87
CA PHE A 136 -1.94 -6.01 -1.55
C PHE A 136 -2.80 -4.74 -1.50
N GLU A 137 -2.73 -3.92 -2.54
CA GLU A 137 -3.50 -2.68 -2.61
C GLU A 137 -5.01 -2.98 -2.75
N ASP A 138 -5.42 -4.01 -3.50
CA ASP A 138 -6.81 -4.47 -3.51
C ASP A 138 -7.31 -4.79 -2.07
N GLU A 139 -6.46 -5.45 -1.27
CA GLU A 139 -6.80 -5.78 0.13
C GLU A 139 -6.76 -4.54 1.03
N ALA A 140 -5.87 -3.57 0.75
CA ALA A 140 -5.85 -2.27 1.44
C ALA A 140 -7.16 -1.50 1.18
N VAL A 141 -7.61 -1.43 -0.08
CA VAL A 141 -8.90 -0.81 -0.45
C VAL A 141 -10.05 -1.42 0.37
N LYS A 142 -10.08 -2.74 0.51
CA LYS A 142 -11.11 -3.42 1.33
C LYS A 142 -11.01 -3.01 2.80
N SER A 143 -9.79 -3.04 3.35
CA SER A 143 -9.55 -2.67 4.76
C SER A 143 -9.97 -1.23 5.03
N TYR A 144 -9.64 -0.30 4.14
CA TYR A 144 -10.05 1.10 4.29
C TYR A 144 -11.56 1.28 4.07
N THR A 145 -12.18 0.47 3.23
CA THR A 145 -13.65 0.48 3.08
C THR A 145 -14.32 0.03 4.39
N GLU A 146 -13.86 -1.08 4.98
CA GLU A 146 -14.34 -1.57 6.28
C GLU A 146 -14.14 -0.52 7.38
N TYR A 147 -12.96 0.11 7.41
CA TYR A 147 -12.66 1.15 8.40
C TYR A 147 -13.60 2.36 8.23
N LEU A 148 -13.82 2.78 6.99
CA LEU A 148 -14.73 3.90 6.69
C LEU A 148 -16.15 3.58 7.17
N GLU A 149 -16.65 2.37 6.92
CA GLU A 149 -17.97 1.92 7.37
C GLU A 149 -18.09 2.00 8.90
N LEU A 150 -17.03 1.61 9.64
CA LEU A 150 -17.03 1.69 11.10
C LEU A 150 -17.04 3.13 11.61
N VAL A 151 -16.41 4.05 10.89
CA VAL A 151 -16.41 5.47 11.22
C VAL A 151 -17.78 6.08 10.90
N GLU A 152 -18.36 5.75 9.75
CA GLU A 152 -19.63 6.31 9.29
C GLU A 152 -20.82 5.82 10.12
N ASN A 153 -20.78 4.57 10.61
CA ASN A 153 -21.86 4.03 11.46
C ASN A 153 -21.69 4.38 12.95
N GLY A 154 -20.60 5.11 13.29
CA GLY A 154 -20.35 5.57 14.66
C GLY A 154 -19.66 4.56 15.58
N THR A 155 -19.31 3.39 15.10
CA THR A 155 -18.55 2.38 15.87
C THR A 155 -17.16 2.91 16.24
N VAL A 156 -16.53 3.62 15.31
CA VAL A 156 -15.27 4.33 15.52
C VAL A 156 -15.54 5.83 15.47
N MET A 157 -15.01 6.55 16.45
CA MET A 157 -15.20 8.01 16.54
C MET A 157 -14.62 8.72 15.31
N ASN A 158 -15.42 9.52 14.63
CA ASN A 158 -14.99 10.33 13.48
C ASN A 158 -14.28 11.59 13.97
N ILE A 159 -13.04 11.43 14.42
CA ILE A 159 -12.21 12.53 14.97
C ILE A 159 -11.78 13.49 13.85
N ARG A 160 -11.23 14.64 14.23
CA ARG A 160 -10.65 15.59 13.27
C ARG A 160 -9.45 14.93 12.58
N ALA A 161 -9.31 15.14 11.27
CA ALA A 161 -8.15 14.65 10.53
C ALA A 161 -6.87 15.36 11.01
N PRO A 162 -5.73 14.65 11.02
CA PRO A 162 -4.45 15.29 11.34
C PRO A 162 -4.13 16.48 10.42
N ASN A 163 -3.49 17.51 10.93
CA ASN A 163 -3.14 18.67 10.12
C ASN A 163 -2.27 18.30 8.93
N ILE A 164 -1.33 17.36 9.11
CA ILE A 164 -0.45 16.89 8.04
C ILE A 164 -1.26 16.27 6.88
N ALA A 165 -2.37 15.59 7.20
CA ALA A 165 -3.25 15.00 6.17
C ALA A 165 -4.08 16.08 5.46
N ILE A 166 -4.58 17.07 6.24
CA ILE A 166 -5.33 18.21 5.69
C ILE A 166 -4.45 18.97 4.68
N ASP A 167 -3.21 19.22 5.05
CA ASP A 167 -2.25 19.98 4.22
C ASP A 167 -1.84 19.17 2.97
N TYR A 168 -1.62 17.86 3.13
CA TYR A 168 -1.17 16.99 2.04
C TYR A 168 -2.23 16.84 0.95
N TYR A 169 -3.48 16.63 1.36
CA TYR A 169 -4.60 16.39 0.42
C TYR A 169 -5.39 17.67 0.09
N ASP A 170 -4.98 18.82 0.60
CA ASP A 170 -5.71 20.10 0.47
C ASP A 170 -7.18 19.95 0.90
N LEU A 171 -7.40 19.30 2.04
CA LEU A 171 -8.75 19.07 2.56
C LEU A 171 -9.28 20.32 3.28
N SER A 172 -10.60 20.38 3.47
CA SER A 172 -11.21 21.38 4.33
C SER A 172 -10.56 21.37 5.72
N LYS A 173 -10.38 22.54 6.33
CA LYS A 173 -9.86 22.69 7.71
C LYS A 173 -10.74 21.95 8.74
N LYS A 174 -11.98 21.61 8.38
CA LYS A 174 -12.92 20.86 9.22
C LYS A 174 -12.95 19.37 8.89
N ALA A 175 -12.07 18.89 8.01
CA ALA A 175 -12.02 17.48 7.56
C ALA A 175 -11.87 16.54 8.76
N ARG A 176 -12.48 15.38 8.63
CA ARG A 176 -12.51 14.37 9.67
C ARG A 176 -11.83 13.08 9.18
N LEU A 177 -11.71 12.12 10.07
CA LEU A 177 -11.12 10.80 9.79
C LEU A 177 -11.77 10.14 8.57
N SER A 178 -13.08 10.25 8.42
CA SER A 178 -13.78 9.70 7.24
C SER A 178 -13.30 10.33 5.93
N ASP A 179 -12.97 11.63 5.93
CA ASP A 179 -12.46 12.30 4.72
C ASP A 179 -11.05 11.81 4.39
N LEU A 180 -10.20 11.69 5.41
CA LEU A 180 -8.85 11.14 5.26
C LEU A 180 -8.91 9.71 4.72
N ILE A 181 -9.74 8.83 5.30
CA ILE A 181 -9.85 7.43 4.86
C ILE A 181 -10.29 7.36 3.39
N ARG A 182 -11.19 8.24 2.95
CA ARG A 182 -11.61 8.29 1.54
C ARG A 182 -10.44 8.65 0.61
N SER A 183 -9.58 9.61 1.03
CA SER A 183 -8.41 10.02 0.24
C SER A 183 -7.39 8.88 0.16
N VAL A 184 -7.01 8.30 1.30
CA VAL A 184 -6.07 7.17 1.34
C VAL A 184 -6.60 6.01 0.48
N ARG A 185 -7.88 5.64 0.66
CA ARG A 185 -8.48 4.57 -0.15
C ARG A 185 -8.42 4.84 -1.66
N ALA A 186 -8.54 6.11 -2.08
CA ALA A 186 -8.44 6.49 -3.48
C ALA A 186 -7.01 6.29 -4.00
N ASP A 187 -6.00 6.59 -3.16
CA ASP A 187 -4.61 6.34 -3.50
C ASP A 187 -4.34 4.84 -3.66
N GLU A 188 -4.86 4.00 -2.71
CA GLU A 188 -4.68 2.54 -2.80
C GLU A 188 -5.32 1.96 -4.08
N MET A 189 -6.46 2.52 -4.50
CA MET A 189 -7.07 2.12 -5.79
C MET A 189 -6.16 2.45 -6.96
N HIS A 190 -5.53 3.60 -6.94
CA HIS A 190 -4.57 4.02 -7.98
C HIS A 190 -3.33 3.11 -7.97
N HIS A 191 -2.74 2.85 -6.78
CA HIS A 191 -1.57 1.96 -6.64
C HIS A 191 -1.89 0.56 -7.16
N SER A 192 -3.08 0.05 -6.85
CA SER A 192 -3.54 -1.25 -7.36
C SER A 192 -3.57 -1.27 -8.89
N GLU A 193 -4.19 -0.25 -9.50
CA GLU A 193 -4.31 -0.16 -10.97
C GLU A 193 -2.93 -0.09 -11.63
N VAL A 194 -2.03 0.73 -11.09
CA VAL A 194 -0.66 0.89 -11.60
C VAL A 194 0.10 -0.43 -11.54
N ASN A 195 0.10 -1.10 -10.38
CA ASN A 195 0.85 -2.33 -10.21
C ASN A 195 0.28 -3.48 -11.04
N HIS A 196 -1.04 -3.61 -11.15
CA HIS A 196 -1.65 -4.61 -12.03
C HIS A 196 -1.31 -4.34 -13.51
N SER A 197 -1.28 -3.05 -13.93
CA SER A 197 -0.90 -2.67 -15.29
C SER A 197 0.55 -3.08 -15.59
N TYR A 198 1.49 -2.75 -14.69
CA TYR A 198 2.89 -3.16 -14.88
C TYR A 198 3.04 -4.68 -14.93
N ALA A 199 2.26 -5.42 -14.14
CA ALA A 199 2.28 -6.88 -14.20
C ALA A 199 1.73 -7.40 -15.54
N ASP A 200 0.72 -6.75 -16.12
CA ASP A 200 0.17 -7.12 -17.43
C ASP A 200 1.15 -6.78 -18.57
N ASP A 201 1.88 -5.68 -18.46
CA ASP A 201 2.84 -5.22 -19.49
C ASP A 201 4.11 -6.07 -19.52
N LEU A 202 4.52 -6.66 -18.39
CA LEU A 202 5.69 -7.53 -18.30
C LEU A 202 5.35 -8.93 -18.84
N CYS A 203 5.83 -9.22 -20.05
CA CYS A 203 5.68 -10.57 -20.65
C CYS A 203 6.48 -11.58 -19.87
N UNK A 204 5.79 -12.35 -19.75
CA UNK A 204 6.32 -13.39 -19.03
C UNK A 204 7.11 -14.27 -19.66
#